data_c4719ca1429c8cbb0e8a33acae1eb2bc
#
_entry.id   c4719ca1429c8cbb0e8a33acae1eb2bc
#
_cell.length_a   1.000
_cell.length_b   1.000
_cell.length_c   1.000
_cell.angle_alpha   90.00
_cell.angle_beta   90.00
_cell.angle_gamma   90.00
#
_symmetry.space_group_name_H-M   'P 1'
#
loop_
_entity.id
_entity.type
_entity.pdbx_description
1 polymer ?
#
loop_
_entity_poly.entity_id
_entity_poly.type
_entity_poly.pdbx_seq_one_letter_code
_entity_poly.pdbx_strand_id
1 'polypeptide(L)'
;MVIDPFQAFLSENQDITRTKNMRPFFRDLSNVAERTGAALVIIGHMNKNDRAKGIYRGLGSIDITAAVRSVLLIGKRKNDGDMRYMAQIKNNLTSFGKAVSFSINSKGCVDFHGECDVSEEELLSSTGVKKSKYQIAKEIMMTMLAGGDRKSNEMYDACIEAGISASFMSYVKKRLGIQSVRKVDDWYWTIAHDDSESN
;
A
#
# COMPACT_ATOMS: atom_id res chain seq x y z
N MET A 1 6.59 22.82 13.50
CA MET A 1 6.93 21.98 14.67
C MET A 1 7.02 20.54 14.23
N VAL A 2 8.04 19.80 14.75
CA VAL A 2 8.20 18.36 14.46
C VAL A 2 8.01 17.59 15.77
N ILE A 3 7.26 16.50 15.73
CA ILE A 3 7.01 15.55 16.82
C ILE A 3 7.60 14.20 16.41
N ASP A 4 8.69 13.76 17.08
CA ASP A 4 9.44 12.54 16.74
C ASP A 4 9.93 11.81 18.03
N PRO A 5 9.53 10.58 18.29
CA PRO A 5 8.34 9.96 17.73
C PRO A 5 7.08 10.45 18.46
N PHE A 6 5.98 10.54 17.74
CA PHE A 6 4.69 10.93 18.28
C PHE A 6 4.27 10.10 19.52
N GLN A 7 4.60 8.81 19.53
CA GLN A 7 4.26 7.89 20.62
C GLN A 7 4.85 8.30 21.98
N ALA A 8 5.99 8.98 21.98
CA ALA A 8 6.65 9.43 23.21
C ALA A 8 5.88 10.53 23.96
N PHE A 9 4.94 11.17 23.29
CA PHE A 9 4.13 12.27 23.83
C PHE A 9 2.73 11.83 24.29
N LEU A 10 2.44 10.53 24.20
CA LEU A 10 1.18 9.98 24.70
C LEU A 10 1.33 9.58 26.16
N SER A 11 0.29 9.84 26.96
CA SER A 11 0.24 9.36 28.33
C SER A 11 0.08 7.84 28.40
N GLU A 12 0.57 7.20 29.46
CA GLU A 12 0.52 5.74 29.67
C GLU A 12 -0.90 5.16 29.58
N ASN A 13 -1.93 5.97 29.83
CA ASN A 13 -3.33 5.58 29.73
C ASN A 13 -3.95 5.78 28.34
N GLN A 14 -3.20 6.31 27.36
CA GLN A 14 -3.66 6.53 26.00
C GLN A 14 -3.25 5.35 25.11
N ASP A 15 -4.12 4.37 25.01
CA ASP A 15 -3.94 3.26 24.09
C ASP A 15 -4.12 3.73 22.62
N ILE A 16 -3.03 3.74 21.87
CA ILE A 16 -2.98 4.15 20.45
C ILE A 16 -3.94 3.29 19.58
N THR A 17 -4.24 2.08 20.03
CA THR A 17 -5.13 1.17 19.29
C THR A 17 -6.61 1.51 19.48
N ARG A 18 -6.94 2.32 20.49
CA ARG A 18 -8.32 2.74 20.76
C ARG A 18 -8.63 4.09 20.12
N THR A 19 -9.35 4.03 19.03
CA THR A 19 -9.84 5.13 18.20
C THR A 19 -10.38 6.33 18.98
N LYS A 20 -11.13 6.09 20.07
CA LYS A 20 -11.81 7.14 20.83
C LYS A 20 -10.87 8.14 21.55
N ASN A 21 -9.62 7.74 21.82
CA ASN A 21 -8.69 8.55 22.58
C ASN A 21 -7.83 9.48 21.70
N MET A 22 -7.72 9.18 20.42
CA MET A 22 -6.80 9.90 19.53
C MET A 22 -7.44 11.13 18.86
N ARG A 23 -8.74 11.12 18.60
CA ARG A 23 -9.44 12.25 17.96
C ARG A 23 -9.35 13.56 18.74
N PRO A 24 -9.58 13.59 20.07
CA PRO A 24 -9.41 14.82 20.86
C PRO A 24 -7.99 15.36 20.78
N PHE A 25 -6.99 14.50 20.90
CA PHE A 25 -5.57 14.88 20.82
C PHE A 25 -5.23 15.55 19.47
N PHE A 26 -5.62 14.96 18.34
CA PHE A 26 -5.37 15.54 17.03
C PHE A 26 -6.16 16.83 16.78
N ARG A 27 -7.36 16.95 17.34
CA ARG A 27 -8.12 18.19 17.30
C ARG A 27 -7.38 19.32 18.04
N ASP A 28 -6.85 19.03 19.22
CA ASP A 28 -6.13 20.03 20.02
C ASP A 28 -4.82 20.45 19.32
N LEU A 29 -4.08 19.51 18.72
CA LEU A 29 -2.92 19.82 17.88
C LEU A 29 -3.30 20.68 16.66
N SER A 30 -4.42 20.38 16.01
CA SER A 30 -4.92 21.15 14.87
C SER A 30 -5.26 22.58 15.29
N ASN A 31 -5.92 22.76 16.44
CA ASN A 31 -6.25 24.07 16.99
C ASN A 31 -4.98 24.89 17.31
N VAL A 32 -3.93 24.24 17.84
CA VAL A 32 -2.64 24.90 18.07
C VAL A 32 -2.01 25.33 16.74
N ALA A 33 -1.97 24.45 15.75
CA ALA A 33 -1.42 24.77 14.44
C ALA A 33 -2.16 25.95 13.78
N GLU A 34 -3.49 25.96 13.84
CA GLU A 34 -4.32 27.02 13.28
C GLU A 34 -4.07 28.37 13.98
N ARG A 35 -4.07 28.40 15.30
CA ARG A 35 -3.83 29.63 16.07
C ARG A 35 -2.43 30.21 15.91
N THR A 36 -1.45 29.35 15.65
CA THR A 36 -0.04 29.77 15.54
C THR A 36 0.44 29.94 14.11
N GLY A 37 -0.35 29.50 13.12
CA GLY A 37 0.07 29.40 11.71
C GLY A 37 1.19 28.38 11.48
N ALA A 38 1.44 27.45 12.42
CA ALA A 38 2.53 26.50 12.36
C ALA A 38 2.15 25.27 11.55
N ALA A 39 3.07 24.80 10.69
CA ALA A 39 2.99 23.46 10.15
C ALA A 39 3.40 22.42 11.19
N LEU A 40 2.62 21.33 11.33
CA LEU A 40 2.91 20.19 12.18
C LEU A 40 3.38 19.01 11.35
N VAL A 41 4.56 18.49 11.65
CA VAL A 41 5.09 17.25 11.11
C VAL A 41 5.11 16.20 12.21
N ILE A 42 4.45 15.09 12.01
CA ILE A 42 4.35 13.99 12.98
C ILE A 42 5.06 12.78 12.39
N ILE A 43 6.08 12.29 13.09
CA ILE A 43 6.84 11.11 12.68
C ILE A 43 6.34 9.91 13.49
N GLY A 44 5.91 8.88 12.77
CA GLY A 44 5.47 7.63 13.33
C GLY A 44 6.18 6.43 12.71
N HIS A 45 6.44 5.42 13.52
CA HIS A 45 7.03 4.17 13.05
C HIS A 45 5.96 3.18 12.61
N MET A 46 6.23 2.46 11.52
CA MET A 46 5.32 1.43 11.04
C MET A 46 5.32 0.21 11.96
N ASN A 47 4.14 -0.23 12.38
CA ASN A 47 3.98 -1.48 13.11
C ASN A 47 4.25 -2.68 12.22
N LYS A 48 4.94 -3.70 12.76
CA LYS A 48 5.17 -4.98 12.09
C LYS A 48 3.91 -5.86 12.02
N ASN A 49 2.74 -5.35 12.42
CA ASN A 49 1.49 -6.12 12.46
C ASN A 49 0.92 -6.30 11.04
N ASP A 50 1.02 -7.51 10.52
CA ASP A 50 0.64 -7.90 9.15
C ASP A 50 -0.86 -7.87 8.85
N ARG A 51 -1.72 -7.62 9.85
CA ARG A 51 -3.19 -7.68 9.70
C ARG A 51 -3.84 -6.37 9.26
N ALA A 52 -3.15 -5.23 9.37
CA ALA A 52 -3.69 -3.94 8.95
C ALA A 52 -3.42 -3.67 7.46
N LYS A 53 -4.38 -3.07 6.75
CA LYS A 53 -4.20 -2.67 5.34
C LYS A 53 -3.24 -1.48 5.23
N GLY A 54 -2.32 -1.53 4.27
CA GLY A 54 -1.34 -0.54 3.83
C GLY A 54 -1.24 0.76 4.64
N ILE A 55 -1.95 1.78 4.25
CA ILE A 55 -1.96 3.13 4.83
C ILE A 55 -2.23 3.17 6.37
N TYR A 56 -2.91 2.15 6.90
CA TYR A 56 -3.27 2.07 8.33
C TYR A 56 -2.22 1.39 9.21
N ARG A 57 -1.14 0.85 8.62
CA ARG A 57 -0.05 0.19 9.35
C ARG A 57 0.87 1.16 10.08
N GLY A 58 0.97 2.39 9.55
CA GLY A 58 2.01 3.32 9.95
C GLY A 58 1.89 3.83 11.38
N LEU A 59 0.70 4.08 11.85
CA LEU A 59 0.50 4.87 13.06
C LEU A 59 -0.41 4.18 14.11
N GLY A 60 -0.73 2.90 13.91
CA GLY A 60 -1.52 2.13 14.89
C GLY A 60 -3.03 2.40 14.87
N SER A 61 -3.51 3.47 14.26
CA SER A 61 -4.93 3.82 14.20
C SER A 61 -5.32 4.47 12.86
N ILE A 62 -6.46 4.08 12.33
CA ILE A 62 -7.12 4.71 11.17
C ILE A 62 -7.37 6.20 11.42
N ASP A 63 -7.65 6.60 12.67
CA ASP A 63 -7.97 7.98 13.01
C ASP A 63 -6.78 8.92 12.88
N ILE A 64 -5.57 8.45 13.10
CA ILE A 64 -4.36 9.27 12.92
C ILE A 64 -4.23 9.65 11.44
N THR A 65 -4.33 8.65 10.56
CA THR A 65 -4.30 8.89 9.12
C THR A 65 -5.47 9.76 8.66
N ALA A 66 -6.64 9.60 9.27
CA ALA A 66 -7.81 10.42 8.96
C ALA A 66 -7.63 11.89 9.38
N ALA A 67 -6.98 12.15 10.50
CA ALA A 67 -6.83 13.49 11.07
C ALA A 67 -5.84 14.38 10.30
N VAL A 68 -4.82 13.80 9.66
CA VAL A 68 -3.79 14.57 8.96
C VAL A 68 -4.17 14.90 7.52
N ARG A 69 -3.68 16.02 6.99
CA ARG A 69 -3.96 16.48 5.62
C ARG A 69 -3.14 15.75 4.56
N SER A 70 -1.90 15.39 4.90
CA SER A 70 -0.98 14.68 4.02
C SER A 70 -0.28 13.57 4.80
N VAL A 71 -0.01 12.44 4.13
CA VAL A 71 0.76 11.32 4.67
C VAL A 71 1.85 10.97 3.67
N LEU A 72 3.09 10.99 4.16
CA LEU A 72 4.27 10.56 3.43
C LEU A 72 4.72 9.21 3.97
N LEU A 73 4.89 8.24 3.11
CA LEU A 73 5.44 6.94 3.40
C LEU A 73 6.91 6.90 2.99
N ILE A 74 7.79 6.56 3.93
CA ILE A 74 9.21 6.33 3.66
C ILE A 74 9.49 4.84 3.77
N GLY A 75 10.10 4.26 2.75
CA GLY A 75 10.42 2.84 2.70
C GLY A 75 11.60 2.52 1.77
N LYS A 76 11.92 1.24 1.69
CA LYS A 76 12.90 0.70 0.73
C LYS A 76 12.17 -0.19 -0.26
N ARG A 77 12.67 -0.30 -1.48
CA ARG A 77 12.32 -1.38 -2.41
C ARG A 77 13.11 -2.64 -2.09
N LYS A 78 12.54 -3.77 -2.39
CA LYS A 78 13.24 -5.04 -2.30
C LYS A 78 14.32 -5.07 -3.39
N ASN A 79 15.56 -5.40 -3.02
CA ASN A 79 16.73 -5.49 -3.89
C ASN A 79 17.34 -4.15 -4.40
N ASP A 80 16.97 -3.01 -3.84
CA ASP A 80 17.51 -1.69 -4.23
C ASP A 80 18.61 -1.18 -3.29
N GLY A 81 19.26 -2.07 -2.56
CA GLY A 81 20.38 -1.73 -1.69
C GLY A 81 20.01 -0.69 -0.63
N ASP A 82 20.76 0.42 -0.59
CA ASP A 82 20.57 1.50 0.39
C ASP A 82 19.63 2.60 -0.06
N MET A 83 19.02 2.46 -1.22
CA MET A 83 18.03 3.41 -1.72
C MET A 83 16.77 3.42 -0.84
N ARG A 84 16.29 4.62 -0.60
CA ARG A 84 15.04 4.90 0.10
C ARG A 84 14.13 5.72 -0.78
N TYR A 85 12.85 5.58 -0.54
CA TYR A 85 11.80 6.23 -1.32
C TYR A 85 10.83 6.90 -0.38
N MET A 86 10.38 8.10 -0.75
CA MET A 86 9.33 8.82 -0.07
C MET A 86 8.18 9.04 -1.05
N ALA A 87 7.04 8.45 -0.76
CA ALA A 87 5.82 8.57 -1.56
C ALA A 87 4.69 9.20 -0.76
N GLN A 88 3.90 10.05 -1.40
CA GLN A 88 2.69 10.61 -0.82
C GLN A 88 1.56 9.59 -0.99
N ILE A 89 1.01 9.11 0.13
CA ILE A 89 -0.06 8.07 0.14
C ILE A 89 -1.41 8.63 0.56
N LYS A 90 -1.45 9.87 1.04
CA LYS A 90 -2.66 10.65 1.27
C LYS A 90 -2.37 12.13 1.02
N ASN A 91 -3.31 12.79 0.33
CA ASN A 91 -3.31 14.23 0.17
C ASN A 91 -4.74 14.77 0.04
N ASN A 92 -5.12 15.68 0.92
CA ASN A 92 -6.44 16.32 0.90
C ASN A 92 -6.39 17.75 0.31
N LEU A 93 -5.21 18.22 -0.10
CA LEU A 93 -4.99 19.61 -0.50
C LEU A 93 -4.89 19.77 -2.02
N THR A 94 -4.32 18.77 -2.69
CA THR A 94 -4.07 18.76 -4.13
C THR A 94 -3.91 17.33 -4.66
N SER A 95 -3.62 17.16 -5.94
CA SER A 95 -3.22 15.86 -6.51
C SER A 95 -1.93 15.35 -5.87
N PHE A 96 -1.71 14.04 -5.94
CA PHE A 96 -0.47 13.43 -5.43
C PHE A 96 0.74 13.94 -6.19
N GLY A 97 1.80 14.27 -5.45
CA GLY A 97 3.12 14.48 -6.02
C GLY A 97 3.78 13.16 -6.42
N LYS A 98 4.78 13.25 -7.30
CA LYS A 98 5.65 12.11 -7.60
C LYS A 98 6.43 11.69 -6.36
N ALA A 99 6.75 10.41 -6.28
CA ALA A 99 7.66 9.94 -5.25
C ALA A 99 9.08 10.45 -5.51
N VAL A 100 9.88 10.54 -4.45
CA VAL A 100 11.30 10.90 -4.53
C VAL A 100 12.18 9.81 -3.98
N SER A 101 13.34 9.60 -4.60
CA SER A 101 14.35 8.66 -4.16
C SER A 101 15.52 9.38 -3.50
N PHE A 102 16.10 8.76 -2.48
CA PHE A 102 17.24 9.27 -1.75
C PHE A 102 18.05 8.14 -1.11
N SER A 103 19.30 8.43 -0.76
CA SER A 103 20.16 7.54 0.03
C SER A 103 20.71 8.28 1.25
N ILE A 104 21.27 7.53 2.20
CA ILE A 104 22.02 8.11 3.31
C ILE A 104 23.47 7.69 3.12
N ASN A 105 24.36 8.68 2.99
CA ASN A 105 25.77 8.43 2.77
C ASN A 105 26.49 8.05 4.08
N SER A 106 27.78 7.71 3.98
CA SER A 106 28.61 7.29 5.12
C SER A 106 28.77 8.35 6.21
N LYS A 107 28.49 9.62 5.89
CA LYS A 107 28.50 10.73 6.85
C LYS A 107 27.16 10.96 7.53
N GLY A 108 26.15 10.14 7.21
CA GLY A 108 24.79 10.29 7.73
C GLY A 108 23.95 11.39 7.05
N CYS A 109 24.44 11.94 5.94
CA CYS A 109 23.71 12.95 5.18
C CYS A 109 22.80 12.32 4.15
N VAL A 110 21.70 13.01 3.83
CA VAL A 110 20.73 12.59 2.80
C VAL A 110 21.18 13.12 1.45
N ASP A 111 21.32 12.21 0.49
CA ASP A 111 21.60 12.51 -0.92
C ASP A 111 20.32 12.25 -1.72
N PHE A 112 19.71 13.29 -2.27
CA PHE A 112 18.51 13.18 -3.11
C PHE A 112 18.88 12.82 -4.54
N HIS A 113 18.16 11.83 -5.11
CA HIS A 113 18.36 11.35 -6.48
C HIS A 113 17.28 11.79 -7.46
N GLY A 114 16.23 12.48 -6.96
CA GLY A 114 15.17 13.05 -7.77
C GLY A 114 13.85 12.29 -7.73
N GLU A 115 12.95 12.69 -8.62
CA GLU A 115 11.64 12.09 -8.76
C GLU A 115 11.73 10.68 -9.35
N CYS A 116 10.81 9.81 -8.91
CA CYS A 116 10.75 8.43 -9.38
C CYS A 116 9.30 7.90 -9.33
N ASP A 117 9.07 6.84 -10.08
CA ASP A 117 7.81 6.10 -10.04
C ASP A 117 7.96 4.93 -9.07
N VAL A 118 7.34 5.07 -7.91
CA VAL A 118 7.25 4.01 -6.91
C VAL A 118 5.86 4.02 -6.29
N SER A 119 5.26 2.84 -6.20
CA SER A 119 3.93 2.69 -5.62
C SER A 119 3.98 2.49 -4.10
N GLU A 120 2.90 2.84 -3.41
CA GLU A 120 2.70 2.48 -1.99
C GLU A 120 2.89 0.98 -1.76
N GLU A 121 2.36 0.15 -2.66
CA GLU A 121 2.43 -1.31 -2.55
C GLU A 121 3.88 -1.83 -2.61
N GLU A 122 4.73 -1.26 -3.46
CA GLU A 122 6.14 -1.61 -3.54
C GLU A 122 6.89 -1.28 -2.25
N LEU A 123 6.64 -0.12 -1.66
CA LEU A 123 7.27 0.29 -0.40
C LEU A 123 6.80 -0.56 0.77
N LEU A 124 5.52 -0.90 0.82
CA LEU A 124 4.96 -1.75 1.86
C LEU A 124 5.42 -3.21 1.74
N SER A 125 5.65 -3.71 0.53
CA SER A 125 6.14 -5.09 0.30
C SER A 125 7.57 -5.28 0.77
N SER A 126 8.40 -4.23 0.72
CA SER A 126 9.80 -4.29 1.17
C SER A 126 9.95 -4.33 2.69
N THR A 127 8.96 -3.88 3.44
CA THR A 127 8.96 -3.89 4.92
C THR A 127 8.58 -5.24 5.53
N GLY A 128 8.61 -6.32 4.75
CA GLY A 128 8.24 -7.67 5.21
C GLY A 128 6.75 -7.96 5.16
N VAL A 129 5.97 -7.12 4.47
CA VAL A 129 4.55 -7.38 4.20
C VAL A 129 4.44 -8.56 3.24
N LYS A 130 3.96 -9.67 3.71
CA LYS A 130 3.50 -10.74 2.81
C LYS A 130 2.40 -10.15 1.93
N LYS A 131 2.58 -10.27 0.60
CA LYS A 131 1.50 -9.95 -0.36
C LYS A 131 0.20 -10.57 0.14
N SER A 132 -0.88 -9.84 0.10
CA SER A 132 -2.18 -10.42 0.46
C SER A 132 -2.48 -11.58 -0.50
N LYS A 133 -3.25 -12.58 -0.03
CA LYS A 133 -3.67 -13.68 -0.91
C LYS A 133 -4.34 -13.18 -2.20
N TYR A 134 -5.03 -12.03 -2.13
CA TYR A 134 -5.61 -11.37 -3.30
C TYR A 134 -4.55 -10.86 -4.28
N GLN A 135 -3.52 -10.19 -3.78
CA GLN A 135 -2.43 -9.68 -4.63
C GLN A 135 -1.63 -10.81 -5.28
N ILE A 136 -1.35 -11.88 -4.53
CA ILE A 136 -0.68 -13.08 -5.07
C ILE A 136 -1.53 -13.71 -6.18
N ALA A 137 -2.82 -13.94 -5.92
CA ALA A 137 -3.72 -14.52 -6.90
C ALA A 137 -3.88 -13.63 -8.14
N LYS A 138 -4.05 -12.31 -7.95
CA LYS A 138 -4.13 -11.34 -9.05
C LYS A 138 -2.86 -11.38 -9.91
N GLU A 139 -1.69 -11.34 -9.30
CA GLU A 139 -0.40 -11.35 -10.00
C GLU A 139 -0.22 -12.63 -10.82
N ILE A 140 -0.49 -13.80 -10.23
CA ILE A 140 -0.42 -15.08 -10.95
C ILE A 140 -1.37 -15.07 -12.14
N MET A 141 -2.65 -14.74 -11.92
CA MET A 141 -3.67 -14.75 -12.97
C MET A 141 -3.33 -13.76 -14.09
N MET A 142 -2.94 -12.54 -13.78
CA MET A 142 -2.61 -11.53 -14.78
C MET A 142 -1.33 -11.86 -15.55
N THR A 143 -0.29 -12.37 -14.87
CA THR A 143 0.96 -12.79 -15.53
C THR A 143 0.71 -13.96 -16.51
N MET A 144 -0.06 -14.94 -16.08
CA MET A 144 -0.36 -16.10 -16.95
C MET A 144 -1.23 -15.69 -18.14
N LEU A 145 -2.16 -14.76 -17.98
CA LEU A 145 -3.05 -14.30 -19.05
C LEU A 145 -2.44 -13.20 -19.93
N ALA A 146 -1.30 -12.61 -19.57
CA ALA A 146 -0.60 -11.61 -20.36
C ALA A 146 -0.19 -12.15 -21.76
N GLY A 147 0.03 -13.47 -21.88
CA GLY A 147 0.35 -14.15 -23.14
C GLY A 147 -0.88 -14.71 -23.88
N GLY A 148 -2.10 -14.33 -23.48
CA GLY A 148 -3.35 -14.84 -24.03
C GLY A 148 -4.06 -15.85 -23.13
N ASP A 149 -5.09 -16.51 -23.70
CA ASP A 149 -5.91 -17.45 -22.95
C ASP A 149 -5.10 -18.63 -22.41
N ARG A 150 -5.44 -19.07 -21.19
CA ARG A 150 -4.78 -20.20 -20.50
C ARG A 150 -5.79 -21.26 -20.09
N LYS A 151 -5.36 -22.53 -20.12
CA LYS A 151 -6.19 -23.62 -19.64
C LYS A 151 -6.57 -23.43 -18.17
N SER A 152 -7.82 -23.70 -17.85
CA SER A 152 -8.33 -23.57 -16.48
C SER A 152 -7.51 -24.38 -15.49
N ASN A 153 -7.11 -25.60 -15.82
CA ASN A 153 -6.33 -26.46 -14.94
C ASN A 153 -4.96 -25.84 -14.60
N GLU A 154 -4.24 -25.29 -15.59
CA GLU A 154 -2.96 -24.62 -15.35
C GLU A 154 -3.12 -23.41 -14.39
N MET A 155 -4.21 -22.67 -14.53
CA MET A 155 -4.52 -21.53 -13.68
C MET A 155 -4.83 -21.97 -12.24
N TYR A 156 -5.56 -23.09 -12.09
CA TYR A 156 -5.85 -23.66 -10.77
C TYR A 156 -4.59 -24.18 -10.11
N ASP A 157 -3.76 -24.95 -10.83
CA ASP A 157 -2.53 -25.54 -10.30
C ASP A 157 -1.55 -24.46 -9.80
N ALA A 158 -1.28 -23.44 -10.61
CA ALA A 158 -0.41 -22.31 -10.25
C ALA A 158 -0.90 -21.57 -8.99
N CYS A 159 -2.21 -21.37 -8.86
CA CYS A 159 -2.78 -20.71 -7.69
C CYS A 159 -2.77 -21.62 -6.44
N ILE A 160 -3.01 -22.93 -6.59
CA ILE A 160 -2.96 -23.90 -5.50
C ILE A 160 -1.54 -24.02 -4.95
N GLU A 161 -0.52 -24.09 -5.80
CA GLU A 161 0.89 -24.07 -5.40
C GLU A 161 1.25 -22.83 -4.59
N ALA A 162 0.63 -21.69 -4.91
CA ALA A 162 0.77 -20.45 -4.13
C ALA A 162 -0.08 -20.40 -2.86
N GLY A 163 -0.77 -21.47 -2.49
CA GLY A 163 -1.62 -21.57 -1.29
C GLY A 163 -2.96 -20.82 -1.40
N ILE A 164 -3.48 -20.63 -2.61
CA ILE A 164 -4.76 -19.98 -2.89
C ILE A 164 -5.84 -21.06 -3.06
N SER A 165 -6.91 -20.99 -2.27
CA SER A 165 -8.02 -21.94 -2.37
C SER A 165 -8.89 -21.69 -3.61
N ALA A 166 -9.55 -22.74 -4.13
CA ALA A 166 -10.41 -22.65 -5.32
C ALA A 166 -11.56 -21.64 -5.15
N SER A 167 -12.16 -21.57 -3.96
CA SER A 167 -13.21 -20.59 -3.66
C SER A 167 -12.70 -19.16 -3.72
N PHE A 168 -11.47 -18.94 -3.23
CA PHE A 168 -10.85 -17.61 -3.28
C PHE A 168 -10.43 -17.23 -4.70
N MET A 169 -9.96 -18.19 -5.50
CA MET A 169 -9.69 -17.99 -6.93
C MET A 169 -10.94 -17.53 -7.68
N SER A 170 -12.08 -18.16 -7.45
CA SER A 170 -13.35 -17.77 -8.06
C SER A 170 -13.75 -16.33 -7.72
N TYR A 171 -13.54 -15.91 -6.47
CA TYR A 171 -13.75 -14.52 -6.04
C TYR A 171 -12.82 -13.54 -6.79
N VAL A 172 -11.51 -13.83 -6.84
CA VAL A 172 -10.52 -12.96 -7.52
C VAL A 172 -10.80 -12.91 -9.01
N LYS A 173 -11.06 -14.05 -9.65
CA LYS A 173 -11.43 -14.18 -11.06
C LYS A 173 -12.60 -13.26 -11.42
N LYS A 174 -13.69 -13.34 -10.67
CA LYS A 174 -14.86 -12.47 -10.86
C LYS A 174 -14.50 -10.99 -10.75
N ARG A 175 -13.68 -10.63 -9.78
CA ARG A 175 -13.29 -9.22 -9.53
C ARG A 175 -12.36 -8.66 -10.60
N LEU A 176 -11.59 -9.51 -11.28
CA LEU A 176 -10.70 -9.14 -12.38
C LEU A 176 -11.39 -9.18 -13.76
N GLY A 177 -12.67 -9.53 -13.84
CA GLY A 177 -13.38 -9.66 -15.11
C GLY A 177 -12.93 -10.84 -15.96
N ILE A 178 -12.20 -11.81 -15.37
CA ILE A 178 -11.74 -13.00 -16.11
C ILE A 178 -12.90 -13.95 -16.32
N GLN A 179 -13.10 -14.37 -17.56
CA GLN A 179 -14.17 -15.27 -17.98
C GLN A 179 -13.65 -16.68 -18.21
N SER A 180 -14.55 -17.68 -18.13
CA SER A 180 -14.29 -19.03 -18.60
C SER A 180 -14.93 -19.23 -19.97
N VAL A 181 -14.12 -19.67 -20.93
CA VAL A 181 -14.56 -19.95 -22.30
C VAL A 181 -14.22 -21.40 -22.62
N ARG A 182 -15.16 -22.14 -23.22
CA ARG A 182 -14.93 -23.50 -23.71
C ARG A 182 -14.36 -23.44 -25.10
N LYS A 183 -13.18 -24.06 -25.31
CA LYS A 183 -12.55 -24.18 -26.63
C LYS A 183 -12.29 -25.65 -26.88
N VAL A 184 -12.88 -26.18 -28.01
CA VAL A 184 -12.81 -27.58 -28.39
C VAL A 184 -13.14 -28.51 -27.23
N ASP A 185 -12.15 -29.10 -26.55
CA ASP A 185 -12.34 -30.08 -25.48
C ASP A 185 -11.98 -29.58 -24.10
N ASP A 186 -11.49 -28.31 -23.94
CA ASP A 186 -10.99 -27.77 -22.71
C ASP A 186 -11.63 -26.42 -22.33
N TRP A 187 -11.56 -26.10 -21.02
CA TRP A 187 -11.93 -24.80 -20.47
C TRP A 187 -10.72 -23.90 -20.39
N TYR A 188 -10.86 -22.66 -20.85
CA TYR A 188 -9.83 -21.61 -20.81
C TYR A 188 -10.32 -20.41 -20.01
N TRP A 189 -9.37 -19.72 -19.40
CA TRP A 189 -9.62 -18.40 -18.81
C TRP A 189 -9.11 -17.34 -19.78
N THR A 190 -9.92 -16.28 -19.92
CA THR A 190 -9.64 -15.13 -20.78
C THR A 190 -9.97 -13.85 -20.08
N ILE A 191 -9.26 -12.76 -20.41
CA ILE A 191 -9.63 -11.40 -19.99
C ILE A 191 -10.56 -10.86 -21.07
N ALA A 192 -11.76 -10.37 -20.70
CA ALA A 192 -12.62 -9.68 -21.63
C ALA A 192 -11.88 -8.43 -22.13
N HIS A 193 -11.47 -8.41 -23.39
CA HIS A 193 -11.11 -7.18 -24.06
C HIS A 193 -12.42 -6.42 -24.33
N ASP A 194 -12.51 -5.19 -23.86
CA ASP A 194 -13.58 -4.28 -24.21
C ASP A 194 -13.36 -3.90 -25.67
N ASP A 195 -14.04 -4.58 -26.60
CA ASP A 195 -14.10 -4.24 -28.05
C ASP A 195 -14.96 -2.98 -28.26
N SER A 196 -14.76 -1.92 -27.50
CA SER A 196 -15.47 -0.65 -27.65
C SER A 196 -14.62 0.45 -28.31
N GLU A 197 -13.71 0.08 -29.23
CA GLU A 197 -13.12 1.02 -30.20
C GLU A 197 -13.15 0.42 -31.61
N SER A 198 -14.31 0.34 -32.20
CA SER A 198 -14.48 0.23 -33.67
C SER A 198 -15.92 0.55 -34.03
N ASN A 199 -16.23 1.86 -34.09
CA ASN A 199 -17.10 2.44 -35.15
C ASN A 199 -17.03 3.98 -35.07
#